data_fdba3188797f0296d502ba06e0f132af
#
_entry.id   fdba3188797f0296d502ba06e0f132af
#
_cell.length_a   1.000
_cell.length_b   1.000
_cell.length_c   1.000
_cell.angle_alpha   90.00
_cell.angle_beta   90.00
_cell.angle_gamma   90.00
#
_symmetry.space_group_name_H-M   'P 1'
#
loop_
_entity.id
_entity.type
_entity.pdbx_description
1 polymer ?
#
loop_
_entity_poly.entity_id
_entity_poly.type
_entity_poly.pdbx_seq_one_letter_code
_entity_poly.pdbx_strand_id
1 'polypeptide(L)'
;MHLAFPKCTSVAACLSLIAGITLTTAILPTAILPTVILPAATANEIPAPKVGDCFNYKASGTKDQAANAPAVDCATPHTAQTYWSGTLPESFGVPEKAKAASRLKQTQPCTIKNSNSFVNLADRKLPTRLQSVSILPSKAQWESGQRWVRCDVVFRAGKSYKPLSTTLAEFVAATPASQLNFCTPRVPGNRTTSAYPCTNVKKNWIMVLERNLGTTPTKRFPGTRSVELQTKRICEKAAKPYVTLKKFYPWWAIWPTSTGWSRGDRTAQCFVPYNEFVKNTVSQ
;
A
#
# COMPACT_ATOMS: atom_id res chain seq x y z
N MET A 1 -8.23 -24.39 46.77
CA MET A 1 -7.98 -25.80 46.39
C MET A 1 -6.64 -25.83 45.69
N HIS A 2 -5.58 -26.13 46.44
CA HIS A 2 -4.19 -26.24 45.96
C HIS A 2 -4.00 -27.64 45.40
N LEU A 3 -3.38 -27.73 44.23
CA LEU A 3 -2.77 -29.00 43.79
C LEU A 3 -1.33 -28.74 43.35
N ALA A 4 -0.45 -29.47 44.04
CA ALA A 4 0.99 -29.40 44.07
C ALA A 4 1.62 -30.12 42.85
N PHE A 5 2.77 -29.62 42.42
CA PHE A 5 3.70 -30.27 41.50
C PHE A 5 4.64 -31.22 42.30
N PRO A 6 5.02 -32.39 41.78
CA PRO A 6 6.17 -33.11 42.31
C PRO A 6 7.46 -32.75 41.53
N LYS A 7 8.48 -32.38 42.32
CA LYS A 7 9.89 -32.36 41.93
C LYS A 7 10.43 -33.82 41.91
N CYS A 8 11.17 -34.17 40.86
CA CYS A 8 12.10 -35.29 40.95
C CYS A 8 13.54 -34.81 40.86
N THR A 9 14.23 -34.95 41.95
CA THR A 9 15.69 -34.96 42.10
C THR A 9 16.12 -36.45 42.16
N SER A 10 17.11 -36.89 41.45
CA SER A 10 18.41 -37.35 41.93
C SER A 10 19.15 -38.29 40.98
N VAL A 11 20.42 -38.03 40.96
CA VAL A 11 21.59 -38.71 40.39
C VAL A 11 21.84 -40.02 41.14
N ALA A 12 22.33 -41.03 40.44
CA ALA A 12 23.38 -42.00 40.84
C ALA A 12 23.35 -43.19 39.87
N ALA A 13 24.37 -43.38 39.09
CA ALA A 13 25.48 -44.28 39.30
C ALA A 13 25.11 -45.79 39.34
N CYS A 14 25.54 -46.53 38.30
CA CYS A 14 25.99 -47.91 38.41
C CYS A 14 27.16 -48.19 37.48
N LEU A 15 28.27 -48.50 38.05
CA LEU A 15 29.53 -48.99 37.48
C LEU A 15 29.45 -50.52 37.25
N SER A 16 30.26 -50.96 36.28
CA SER A 16 30.97 -52.22 36.14
C SER A 16 30.24 -53.46 35.58
N LEU A 17 30.73 -53.91 34.44
CA LEU A 17 31.26 -55.27 34.34
C LEU A 17 32.11 -55.40 33.05
N ILE A 18 33.37 -55.74 33.23
CA ILE A 18 34.38 -56.04 32.22
C ILE A 18 34.16 -57.52 31.78
N ALA A 19 34.09 -57.74 30.48
CA ALA A 19 34.37 -59.07 29.90
C ALA A 19 35.03 -58.85 28.54
N GLY A 20 36.25 -59.31 28.41
CA GLY A 20 37.08 -59.19 27.22
C GLY A 20 36.56 -60.01 26.05
N ILE A 21 36.69 -59.47 24.88
CA ILE A 21 36.57 -60.19 23.60
C ILE A 21 37.69 -59.71 22.68
N THR A 22 38.42 -60.69 22.16
CA THR A 22 39.57 -60.72 21.29
C THR A 22 39.43 -59.81 20.04
N LEU A 23 40.51 -59.05 19.76
CA LEU A 23 40.73 -58.32 18.48
C LEU A 23 40.76 -59.26 17.30
N THR A 24 39.80 -59.09 16.42
CA THR A 24 39.92 -59.42 15.01
C THR A 24 39.86 -58.11 14.19
N THR A 25 41.02 -57.73 13.64
CA THR A 25 41.15 -56.60 12.73
C THR A 25 40.50 -56.93 11.39
N ALA A 26 39.23 -56.53 11.22
CA ALA A 26 38.57 -56.49 9.93
C ALA A 26 38.87 -55.12 9.28
N ILE A 27 39.66 -55.09 8.23
CA ILE A 27 39.88 -53.93 7.38
C ILE A 27 38.60 -53.72 6.59
N LEU A 28 37.77 -52.75 7.02
CA LEU A 28 36.61 -52.28 6.26
C LEU A 28 37.08 -51.29 5.20
N PRO A 29 36.67 -51.45 3.93
CA PRO A 29 36.94 -50.44 2.92
C PRO A 29 36.20 -49.15 3.29
N THR A 30 36.94 -48.07 3.40
CA THR A 30 36.43 -46.70 3.57
C THR A 30 35.62 -46.32 2.33
N ALA A 31 34.32 -46.54 2.39
CA ALA A 31 33.39 -45.95 1.41
C ALA A 31 33.41 -44.45 1.58
N ILE A 32 34.05 -43.73 0.66
CA ILE A 32 33.97 -42.31 0.52
C ILE A 32 32.56 -41.97 0.07
N LEU A 33 31.66 -41.69 1.03
CA LEU A 33 30.35 -41.10 0.72
C LEU A 33 30.56 -39.72 0.10
N PRO A 34 30.02 -39.48 -1.10
CA PRO A 34 30.04 -38.10 -1.64
C PRO A 34 29.29 -37.18 -0.67
N THR A 35 30.00 -36.26 -0.09
CA THR A 35 29.39 -35.19 0.70
C THR A 35 28.53 -34.37 -0.26
N VAL A 36 27.23 -34.63 -0.27
CA VAL A 36 26.25 -33.75 -0.95
C VAL A 36 26.27 -32.44 -0.14
N ILE A 37 27.03 -31.47 -0.65
CA ILE A 37 26.94 -30.08 -0.16
C ILE A 37 25.57 -29.59 -0.60
N LEU A 38 24.55 -29.77 0.24
CA LEU A 38 23.29 -29.06 0.10
C LEU A 38 23.63 -27.58 0.19
N PRO A 39 23.25 -26.77 -0.82
CA PRO A 39 23.40 -25.33 -0.68
C PRO A 39 22.65 -24.93 0.58
N ALA A 40 23.37 -24.27 1.50
CA ALA A 40 22.76 -23.69 2.70
C ALA A 40 21.59 -22.84 2.21
N ALA A 41 20.38 -23.19 2.62
CA ALA A 41 19.21 -22.36 2.37
C ALA A 41 19.56 -20.99 2.98
N THR A 42 19.77 -20.00 2.13
CA THR A 42 20.00 -18.64 2.53
C THR A 42 18.74 -18.17 3.24
N ALA A 43 18.82 -18.17 4.57
CA ALA A 43 17.77 -17.67 5.43
C ALA A 43 17.42 -16.23 5.00
N ASN A 44 16.13 -15.97 4.74
CA ASN A 44 15.51 -14.66 4.55
C ASN A 44 15.51 -14.02 3.16
N GLU A 45 15.38 -14.77 2.09
CA GLU A 45 14.89 -14.15 0.86
C GLU A 45 13.40 -13.89 0.99
N ILE A 46 13.02 -12.59 1.18
CA ILE A 46 11.60 -12.19 1.15
C ILE A 46 11.09 -12.53 -0.26
N PRO A 47 10.11 -13.43 -0.40
CA PRO A 47 9.62 -13.85 -1.71
C PRO A 47 9.05 -12.66 -2.47
N ALA A 48 9.12 -12.69 -3.81
CA ALA A 48 8.51 -11.67 -4.64
C ALA A 48 7.00 -11.54 -4.35
N PRO A 49 6.50 -10.32 -4.16
CA PRO A 49 5.10 -10.09 -3.80
C PRO A 49 4.13 -10.59 -4.88
N LYS A 50 3.00 -11.14 -4.48
CA LYS A 50 1.94 -11.65 -5.36
C LYS A 50 0.67 -10.82 -5.20
N VAL A 51 -0.20 -10.86 -6.22
CA VAL A 51 -1.54 -10.29 -6.11
C VAL A 51 -2.31 -11.03 -5.02
N GLY A 52 -2.95 -10.27 -4.14
CA GLY A 52 -3.67 -10.77 -2.97
C GLY A 52 -2.87 -10.73 -1.68
N ASP A 53 -1.55 -10.66 -1.71
CA ASP A 53 -0.71 -10.58 -0.50
C ASP A 53 -1.07 -9.34 0.33
N CYS A 54 -1.13 -9.53 1.66
CA CYS A 54 -1.36 -8.48 2.63
C CYS A 54 -0.06 -8.07 3.32
N PHE A 55 0.08 -6.77 3.62
CA PHE A 55 1.27 -6.18 4.21
C PHE A 55 0.91 -5.21 5.32
N ASN A 56 1.76 -5.12 6.34
CA ASN A 56 1.59 -4.13 7.41
C ASN A 56 2.72 -3.11 7.39
N TYR A 57 2.42 -1.88 6.94
CA TYR A 57 3.33 -0.75 6.98
C TYR A 57 2.59 0.58 7.21
N LYS A 58 3.31 1.60 7.68
CA LYS A 58 2.72 2.89 8.07
C LYS A 58 2.72 3.89 6.91
N ALA A 59 1.72 4.76 6.86
CA ALA A 59 1.67 5.87 5.91
C ALA A 59 2.83 6.86 6.06
N SER A 60 3.35 7.02 7.29
CA SER A 60 4.53 7.83 7.61
C SER A 60 5.85 7.08 7.46
N GLY A 61 5.81 5.79 7.11
CA GLY A 61 6.99 4.96 6.93
C GLY A 61 7.80 5.34 5.69
N THR A 62 9.05 4.93 5.69
CA THR A 62 9.92 5.05 4.51
C THR A 62 9.48 4.06 3.43
N LYS A 63 9.91 4.31 2.17
CA LYS A 63 9.68 3.37 1.07
C LYS A 63 10.34 2.02 1.36
N ASP A 64 11.50 2.03 1.99
CA ASP A 64 12.23 0.81 2.37
C ASP A 64 11.49 0.01 3.44
N GLN A 65 10.83 0.67 4.41
CA GLN A 65 9.98 -0.04 5.37
C GLN A 65 8.82 -0.76 4.68
N ALA A 66 8.18 -0.12 3.70
CA ALA A 66 7.13 -0.75 2.92
C ALA A 66 7.67 -1.88 2.02
N ALA A 67 8.85 -1.69 1.41
CA ALA A 67 9.50 -2.69 0.57
C ALA A 67 9.92 -3.94 1.36
N ASN A 68 10.43 -3.74 2.58
CA ASN A 68 10.92 -4.81 3.45
C ASN A 68 9.83 -5.42 4.36
N ALA A 69 8.59 -4.91 4.29
CA ALA A 69 7.49 -5.51 5.04
C ALA A 69 7.25 -6.95 4.54
N PRO A 70 7.24 -7.96 5.42
CA PRO A 70 6.88 -9.31 5.05
C PRO A 70 5.39 -9.40 4.71
N ALA A 71 5.04 -10.34 3.83
CA ALA A 71 3.64 -10.69 3.63
C ALA A 71 3.08 -11.30 4.91
N VAL A 72 1.83 -10.98 5.22
CA VAL A 72 1.09 -11.48 6.38
C VAL A 72 -0.24 -12.09 5.92
N ASP A 73 -0.82 -12.95 6.74
CA ASP A 73 -2.17 -13.43 6.51
C ASP A 73 -3.16 -12.25 6.57
N CYS A 74 -4.04 -12.14 5.57
CA CYS A 74 -5.05 -11.09 5.50
C CYS A 74 -6.09 -11.17 6.64
N ALA A 75 -6.20 -12.28 7.33
CA ALA A 75 -6.98 -12.40 8.57
C ALA A 75 -6.29 -11.77 9.78
N THR A 76 -5.02 -11.40 9.68
CA THR A 76 -4.27 -10.69 10.72
C THR A 76 -4.24 -9.19 10.45
N PRO A 77 -3.96 -8.34 11.47
CA PRO A 77 -3.89 -6.89 11.27
C PRO A 77 -2.87 -6.48 10.21
N HIS A 78 -3.35 -5.90 9.14
CA HIS A 78 -2.55 -5.39 8.02
C HIS A 78 -3.10 -4.05 7.52
N THR A 79 -2.34 -3.30 6.73
CA THR A 79 -2.71 -1.96 6.27
C THR A 79 -2.79 -1.84 4.75
N ALA A 80 -2.30 -2.82 4.02
CA ALA A 80 -2.19 -2.80 2.57
C ALA A 80 -2.44 -4.19 1.98
N GLN A 81 -3.02 -4.23 0.78
CA GLN A 81 -3.17 -5.45 -0.01
C GLN A 81 -2.70 -5.21 -1.44
N THR A 82 -1.90 -6.11 -1.99
CA THR A 82 -1.39 -6.02 -3.35
C THR A 82 -2.48 -6.35 -4.36
N TYR A 83 -2.77 -5.44 -5.28
CA TYR A 83 -3.73 -5.67 -6.36
C TYR A 83 -3.07 -5.88 -7.73
N TRP A 84 -1.79 -5.60 -7.85
CA TRP A 84 -1.00 -5.87 -9.03
C TRP A 84 0.47 -6.07 -8.67
N SER A 85 1.15 -6.98 -9.35
CA SER A 85 2.58 -7.23 -9.23
C SER A 85 3.19 -7.47 -10.61
N GLY A 86 4.44 -7.08 -10.79
CA GLY A 86 5.17 -7.23 -12.04
C GLY A 86 6.67 -7.23 -11.84
N THR A 87 7.41 -7.35 -12.94
CA THR A 87 8.89 -7.41 -12.94
C THR A 87 9.49 -6.14 -13.54
N LEU A 88 10.50 -5.61 -12.89
CA LEU A 88 11.31 -4.49 -13.37
C LEU A 88 12.41 -5.00 -14.33
N PRO A 89 12.65 -4.33 -15.46
CA PRO A 89 13.76 -4.67 -16.33
C PRO A 89 15.09 -4.29 -15.67
N GLU A 90 16.18 -4.99 -16.02
CA GLU A 90 17.54 -4.67 -15.55
C GLU A 90 17.92 -3.20 -15.84
N SER A 91 17.50 -2.68 -16.99
CA SER A 91 17.75 -1.29 -17.41
C SER A 91 17.07 -0.25 -16.50
N PHE A 92 16.20 -0.66 -15.56
CA PHE A 92 15.59 0.23 -14.58
C PHE A 92 16.64 0.79 -13.61
N GLY A 93 17.64 -0.02 -13.25
CA GLY A 93 18.69 0.32 -12.30
C GLY A 93 18.19 0.38 -10.85
N VAL A 94 19.06 0.80 -9.95
CA VAL A 94 18.74 0.90 -8.51
C VAL A 94 17.53 1.82 -8.27
N PRO A 95 16.49 1.34 -7.57
CA PRO A 95 15.22 2.08 -7.43
C PRO A 95 15.36 3.51 -6.91
N GLU A 96 16.25 3.79 -5.95
CA GLU A 96 16.45 5.14 -5.40
C GLU A 96 16.99 6.13 -6.44
N LYS A 97 17.81 5.62 -7.38
CA LYS A 97 18.46 6.41 -8.43
C LYS A 97 17.65 6.49 -9.72
N ALA A 98 16.58 5.70 -9.84
CA ALA A 98 15.77 5.64 -11.05
C ALA A 98 15.10 7.01 -11.36
N LYS A 99 15.17 7.42 -12.63
CA LYS A 99 14.55 8.66 -13.11
C LYS A 99 13.03 8.61 -12.93
N ALA A 100 12.40 9.74 -12.63
CA ALA A 100 10.95 9.83 -12.43
C ALA A 100 10.15 9.26 -13.61
N ALA A 101 10.57 9.52 -14.85
CA ALA A 101 9.92 8.97 -16.05
C ALA A 101 9.96 7.44 -16.09
N SER A 102 11.11 6.84 -15.74
CA SER A 102 11.26 5.38 -15.68
C SER A 102 10.36 4.79 -14.59
N ARG A 103 10.35 5.38 -13.39
CA ARG A 103 9.44 4.96 -12.30
C ARG A 103 7.98 5.01 -12.74
N LEU A 104 7.53 6.12 -13.32
CA LEU A 104 6.16 6.30 -13.78
C LEU A 104 5.77 5.26 -14.83
N LYS A 105 6.69 4.91 -15.76
CA LYS A 105 6.46 3.86 -16.75
C LYS A 105 6.20 2.50 -16.08
N GLN A 106 7.03 2.12 -15.11
CA GLN A 106 6.92 0.81 -14.44
C GLN A 106 5.75 0.75 -13.46
N THR A 107 5.30 1.89 -12.94
CA THR A 107 4.18 1.97 -11.99
C THR A 107 2.87 2.40 -12.66
N GLN A 108 2.78 2.36 -13.98
CA GLN A 108 1.53 2.65 -14.71
C GLN A 108 0.31 1.86 -14.23
N PRO A 109 0.43 0.56 -13.87
CA PRO A 109 -0.69 -0.18 -13.32
C PRO A 109 -1.17 0.30 -11.94
N CYS A 110 -0.32 1.05 -11.21
CA CYS A 110 -0.64 1.55 -9.87
C CYS A 110 -1.58 2.77 -9.93
N THR A 111 -2.84 2.54 -10.29
CA THR A 111 -3.86 3.58 -10.42
C THR A 111 -5.03 3.33 -9.48
N ILE A 112 -5.70 4.40 -9.06
CA ILE A 112 -6.93 4.27 -8.25
C ILE A 112 -8.02 3.53 -9.03
N LYS A 113 -8.05 3.64 -10.36
CA LYS A 113 -8.99 2.90 -11.20
C LYS A 113 -8.79 1.39 -11.06
N ASN A 114 -7.56 0.91 -11.18
CA ASN A 114 -7.25 -0.52 -11.07
C ASN A 114 -7.48 -1.03 -9.65
N SER A 115 -7.12 -0.24 -8.61
CA SER A 115 -7.40 -0.62 -7.23
C SER A 115 -8.90 -0.67 -6.93
N ASN A 116 -9.69 0.25 -7.49
CA ASN A 116 -11.15 0.21 -7.37
C ASN A 116 -11.74 -1.04 -8.05
N SER A 117 -11.23 -1.41 -9.24
CA SER A 117 -11.66 -2.65 -9.92
C SER A 117 -11.35 -3.90 -9.07
N PHE A 118 -10.19 -3.93 -8.42
CA PHE A 118 -9.78 -5.04 -7.56
C PHE A 118 -10.72 -5.26 -6.36
N VAL A 119 -11.33 -4.19 -5.85
CA VAL A 119 -12.26 -4.24 -4.70
C VAL A 119 -13.73 -4.05 -5.11
N ASN A 120 -14.08 -4.30 -6.37
CA ASN A 120 -15.45 -4.22 -6.91
C ASN A 120 -16.10 -2.82 -6.80
N LEU A 121 -15.32 -1.77 -6.91
CA LEU A 121 -15.77 -0.37 -6.93
C LEU A 121 -15.56 0.32 -8.29
N ALA A 122 -15.43 -0.43 -9.38
CA ALA A 122 -15.13 0.12 -10.72
C ALA A 122 -16.16 1.17 -11.17
N ASP A 123 -17.45 0.93 -10.89
CA ASP A 123 -18.56 1.79 -11.31
C ASP A 123 -18.87 2.94 -10.34
N ARG A 124 -18.09 3.05 -9.27
CA ARG A 124 -18.32 4.09 -8.27
C ARG A 124 -17.95 5.47 -8.80
N LYS A 125 -18.91 6.39 -8.74
CA LYS A 125 -18.74 7.77 -9.24
C LYS A 125 -17.95 8.66 -8.28
N LEU A 126 -18.09 8.46 -6.97
CA LEU A 126 -17.43 9.29 -5.97
C LEU A 126 -16.09 8.69 -5.53
N PRO A 127 -15.05 9.52 -5.38
CA PRO A 127 -13.77 9.09 -4.83
C PRO A 127 -13.92 8.53 -3.41
N THR A 128 -13.16 7.50 -3.13
CA THR A 128 -13.12 6.83 -1.83
C THR A 128 -11.87 7.19 -1.04
N ARG A 129 -11.79 6.72 0.19
CA ARG A 129 -10.57 6.78 1.00
C ARG A 129 -9.52 5.72 0.62
N LEU A 130 -9.78 4.93 -0.42
CA LEU A 130 -8.76 4.06 -1.00
C LEU A 130 -7.66 4.90 -1.63
N GLN A 131 -6.44 4.40 -1.54
CA GLN A 131 -5.28 4.98 -2.19
C GLN A 131 -4.44 3.87 -2.81
N SER A 132 -4.06 4.05 -4.06
CA SER A 132 -3.07 3.19 -4.71
C SER A 132 -1.66 3.66 -4.35
N VAL A 133 -0.80 2.73 -3.97
CA VAL A 133 0.60 2.98 -3.60
C VAL A 133 1.49 2.05 -4.42
N SER A 134 2.50 2.60 -5.07
CA SER A 134 3.51 1.81 -5.77
C SER A 134 4.71 1.55 -4.86
N ILE A 135 5.09 0.28 -4.73
CA ILE A 135 6.24 -0.15 -3.96
C ILE A 135 7.25 -0.80 -4.90
N LEU A 136 8.50 -0.41 -4.75
CA LEU A 136 9.66 -0.92 -5.47
C LEU A 136 10.59 -1.61 -4.47
N PRO A 137 11.49 -2.52 -4.89
CA PRO A 137 12.48 -3.11 -4.02
C PRO A 137 13.32 -2.06 -3.32
N SER A 138 13.74 -2.31 -2.09
CA SER A 138 14.77 -1.52 -1.44
C SER A 138 16.11 -1.70 -2.16
N LYS A 139 17.08 -0.83 -1.87
CA LYS A 139 18.43 -0.96 -2.44
C LYS A 139 19.01 -2.35 -2.18
N ALA A 140 18.92 -2.85 -0.94
CA ALA A 140 19.44 -4.17 -0.57
C ALA A 140 18.75 -5.32 -1.34
N GLN A 141 17.42 -5.25 -1.51
CA GLN A 141 16.68 -6.22 -2.30
C GLN A 141 17.06 -6.17 -3.79
N TRP A 142 17.30 -4.98 -4.35
CA TRP A 142 17.78 -4.83 -5.71
C TRP A 142 19.17 -5.43 -5.89
N GLU A 143 20.07 -5.17 -4.96
CA GLU A 143 21.44 -5.69 -4.96
C GLU A 143 21.49 -7.23 -4.79
N SER A 144 20.51 -7.80 -4.08
CA SER A 144 20.33 -9.27 -3.99
C SER A 144 19.62 -9.89 -5.21
N GLY A 145 19.35 -9.12 -6.27
CA GLY A 145 18.78 -9.63 -7.51
C GLY A 145 17.26 -9.51 -7.61
N GLN A 146 16.56 -8.96 -6.62
CA GLN A 146 15.10 -8.81 -6.70
C GLN A 146 14.69 -7.72 -7.68
N ARG A 147 13.71 -8.04 -8.54
CA ARG A 147 13.26 -7.19 -9.67
C ARG A 147 11.75 -6.99 -9.71
N TRP A 148 11.09 -7.07 -8.58
CA TRP A 148 9.65 -6.91 -8.53
C TRP A 148 9.22 -5.45 -8.46
N VAL A 149 7.99 -5.16 -8.86
CA VAL A 149 7.23 -3.96 -8.56
C VAL A 149 5.83 -4.38 -8.14
N ARG A 150 5.27 -3.77 -7.11
CA ARG A 150 3.89 -4.05 -6.71
C ARG A 150 3.09 -2.77 -6.56
N CYS A 151 1.79 -2.89 -6.79
CA CYS A 151 0.81 -1.86 -6.50
C CYS A 151 -0.07 -2.34 -5.36
N ASP A 152 0.01 -1.65 -4.25
CA ASP A 152 -0.80 -1.91 -3.08
C ASP A 152 -1.98 -0.94 -3.04
N VAL A 153 -3.11 -1.42 -2.54
CA VAL A 153 -4.23 -0.58 -2.15
C VAL A 153 -4.28 -0.50 -0.63
N VAL A 154 -4.45 0.72 -0.12
CA VAL A 154 -4.54 1.04 1.30
C VAL A 154 -5.82 1.83 1.57
N PHE A 155 -6.36 1.73 2.78
CA PHE A 155 -7.51 2.51 3.19
C PHE A 155 -7.08 3.62 4.16
N ARG A 156 -7.28 4.89 3.77
CA ARG A 156 -6.84 6.04 4.55
C ARG A 156 -7.74 6.33 5.75
N ALA A 157 -7.12 6.61 6.89
CA ALA A 157 -7.77 7.06 8.12
C ALA A 157 -7.04 8.30 8.65
N GLY A 158 -7.48 9.47 8.24
CA GLY A 158 -6.76 10.71 8.49
C GLY A 158 -5.44 10.75 7.72
N LYS A 159 -4.34 10.85 8.46
CA LYS A 159 -2.96 10.82 7.92
C LYS A 159 -2.36 9.41 7.93
N SER A 160 -3.07 8.43 8.49
CA SER A 160 -2.62 7.04 8.64
C SER A 160 -3.36 6.11 7.70
N TYR A 161 -2.94 4.87 7.64
CA TYR A 161 -3.70 3.77 7.04
C TYR A 161 -4.52 3.07 8.13
N LYS A 162 -5.72 2.61 7.76
CA LYS A 162 -6.60 1.84 8.66
C LYS A 162 -6.10 0.39 8.70
N PRO A 163 -5.82 -0.16 9.90
CA PRO A 163 -5.60 -1.60 10.03
C PRO A 163 -6.90 -2.36 9.68
N LEU A 164 -6.74 -3.45 8.94
CA LEU A 164 -7.78 -4.38 8.54
C LEU A 164 -7.43 -5.77 9.04
N SER A 165 -8.40 -6.64 9.25
CA SER A 165 -8.25 -8.05 9.59
C SER A 165 -9.09 -8.94 8.66
N THR A 166 -9.34 -8.45 7.45
CA THR A 166 -10.04 -9.13 6.36
C THR A 166 -9.45 -8.61 5.06
N THR A 167 -9.69 -9.27 3.95
CA THR A 167 -9.31 -8.72 2.64
C THR A 167 -9.96 -7.34 2.43
N LEU A 168 -9.31 -6.50 1.63
CA LEU A 168 -9.84 -5.17 1.37
C LEU A 168 -11.18 -5.21 0.63
N ALA A 169 -11.41 -6.20 -0.21
CA ALA A 169 -12.69 -6.38 -0.91
C ALA A 169 -13.84 -6.68 0.08
N GLU A 170 -13.61 -7.59 1.05
CA GLU A 170 -14.58 -7.88 2.12
C GLU A 170 -14.83 -6.64 3.00
N PHE A 171 -13.76 -5.93 3.39
CA PHE A 171 -13.89 -4.70 4.15
C PHE A 171 -14.74 -3.66 3.40
N VAL A 172 -14.49 -3.46 2.11
CA VAL A 172 -15.23 -2.51 1.28
C VAL A 172 -16.69 -2.91 1.14
N ALA A 173 -16.96 -4.20 0.92
CA ALA A 173 -18.33 -4.72 0.81
C ALA A 173 -19.14 -4.52 2.09
N ALA A 174 -18.50 -4.66 3.25
CA ALA A 174 -19.14 -4.48 4.57
C ALA A 174 -19.24 -3.01 5.01
N THR A 175 -18.58 -2.06 4.32
CA THR A 175 -18.44 -0.67 4.77
C THR A 175 -19.50 0.23 4.12
N PRO A 176 -20.31 0.97 4.89
CA PRO A 176 -21.28 1.93 4.35
C PRO A 176 -20.66 2.98 3.44
N ALA A 177 -21.39 3.42 2.42
CA ALA A 177 -20.91 4.38 1.43
C ALA A 177 -20.37 5.68 2.03
N SER A 178 -21.02 6.21 3.07
CA SER A 178 -20.59 7.42 3.80
C SER A 178 -19.22 7.25 4.47
N GLN A 179 -18.90 6.04 4.90
CA GLN A 179 -17.61 5.72 5.48
C GLN A 179 -16.52 5.44 4.43
N LEU A 180 -16.90 5.01 3.22
CA LEU A 180 -15.98 4.84 2.10
C LEU A 180 -15.61 6.17 1.46
N ASN A 181 -16.52 7.13 1.39
CA ASN A 181 -16.30 8.43 0.77
C ASN A 181 -15.14 9.19 1.41
N PHE A 182 -14.45 9.96 0.58
CA PHE A 182 -13.35 10.81 1.04
C PHE A 182 -13.89 12.16 1.49
N CYS A 183 -13.92 12.40 2.80
CA CYS A 183 -14.16 13.72 3.36
C CYS A 183 -12.92 14.28 4.06
N THR A 184 -12.81 15.61 4.09
CA THR A 184 -11.70 16.32 4.74
C THR A 184 -12.17 17.68 5.24
N PRO A 185 -11.67 18.19 6.39
CA PRO A 185 -11.86 19.59 6.74
C PRO A 185 -11.08 20.46 5.76
N ARG A 186 -11.70 21.55 5.29
CA ARG A 186 -10.99 22.55 4.46
C ARG A 186 -10.04 23.33 5.34
N VAL A 187 -8.77 23.36 4.94
CA VAL A 187 -7.76 24.25 5.53
C VAL A 187 -7.27 25.19 4.43
N PRO A 188 -7.58 26.50 4.49
CA PRO A 188 -7.11 27.47 3.50
C PRO A 188 -5.59 27.41 3.35
N GLY A 189 -5.10 27.44 2.10
CA GLY A 189 -3.67 27.35 1.80
C GLY A 189 -3.06 25.95 1.90
N ASN A 190 -3.74 24.98 2.49
CA ASN A 190 -3.24 23.61 2.54
C ASN A 190 -3.44 22.91 1.20
N ARG A 191 -2.37 22.24 0.73
CA ARG A 191 -2.35 21.45 -0.50
C ARG A 191 -2.35 19.94 -0.23
N THR A 192 -2.48 19.52 1.02
CA THR A 192 -2.57 18.14 1.44
C THR A 192 -3.88 17.91 2.17
N THR A 193 -4.50 16.78 1.94
CA THR A 193 -5.73 16.38 2.59
C THR A 193 -5.53 15.16 3.45
N SER A 194 -6.23 15.13 4.59
CA SER A 194 -6.38 13.94 5.41
C SER A 194 -7.75 13.33 5.13
N ALA A 195 -7.78 12.02 4.87
CA ALA A 195 -9.00 11.32 4.48
C ALA A 195 -9.79 10.84 5.69
N TYR A 196 -10.96 11.42 5.91
CA TYR A 196 -11.88 11.06 7.00
C TYR A 196 -13.21 10.53 6.45
N PRO A 197 -13.98 9.78 7.28
CA PRO A 197 -15.37 9.45 6.95
C PRO A 197 -16.21 10.73 6.82
N CYS A 198 -17.26 10.68 6.00
CA CYS A 198 -18.19 11.78 5.81
C CYS A 198 -19.26 11.79 6.93
N THR A 199 -18.84 12.05 8.17
CA THR A 199 -19.74 12.01 9.35
C THR A 199 -20.11 13.41 9.88
N ASN A 200 -19.30 14.43 9.60
CA ASN A 200 -19.56 15.80 10.08
C ASN A 200 -20.02 16.70 8.91
N VAL A 201 -21.33 16.82 8.75
CA VAL A 201 -21.96 17.57 7.65
C VAL A 201 -21.56 19.04 7.61
N LYS A 202 -21.35 19.69 8.77
CA LYS A 202 -21.10 21.15 8.84
C LYS A 202 -19.64 21.54 8.58
N LYS A 203 -18.68 20.65 8.88
CA LYS A 203 -17.23 20.97 8.83
C LYS A 203 -16.48 20.28 7.69
N ASN A 204 -17.05 19.26 7.10
CA ASN A 204 -16.37 18.45 6.08
C ASN A 204 -16.66 18.96 4.66
N TRP A 205 -15.69 18.71 3.82
CA TRP A 205 -15.75 18.82 2.37
C TRP A 205 -15.61 17.42 1.79
N ILE A 206 -16.52 17.04 0.91
CA ILE A 206 -16.48 15.74 0.22
C ILE A 206 -15.74 15.89 -1.10
N MET A 207 -14.87 14.95 -1.41
CA MET A 207 -14.24 14.87 -2.74
C MET A 207 -15.26 14.32 -3.74
N VAL A 208 -15.54 15.10 -4.77
CA VAL A 208 -16.49 14.72 -5.85
C VAL A 208 -15.78 14.30 -7.11
N LEU A 209 -14.50 14.62 -7.25
CA LEU A 209 -13.68 14.18 -8.38
C LEU A 209 -12.21 14.10 -7.97
N GLU A 210 -11.55 13.03 -8.40
CA GLU A 210 -10.10 12.92 -8.52
C GLU A 210 -9.74 12.65 -9.98
N ARG A 211 -8.84 13.43 -10.56
CA ARG A 211 -8.51 13.32 -11.97
C ARG A 211 -7.03 13.54 -12.25
N ASN A 212 -6.47 12.69 -13.09
CA ASN A 212 -5.13 12.89 -13.62
C ASN A 212 -5.14 13.96 -14.72
N LEU A 213 -4.29 14.99 -14.58
CA LEU A 213 -4.17 16.12 -15.52
C LEU A 213 -3.29 15.83 -16.75
N GLY A 214 -2.65 14.69 -16.79
CA GLY A 214 -1.80 14.30 -17.92
C GLY A 214 -1.29 12.87 -17.83
N THR A 215 -1.36 12.17 -18.93
CA THR A 215 -0.94 10.77 -19.03
C THR A 215 0.53 10.57 -19.41
N THR A 216 1.21 11.65 -19.85
CA THR A 216 2.58 11.55 -20.34
C THR A 216 3.58 11.83 -19.22
N PRO A 217 4.35 10.82 -18.77
CA PRO A 217 5.31 10.95 -17.66
C PRO A 217 6.37 12.01 -17.89
N THR A 218 6.68 12.32 -19.14
CA THR A 218 7.78 13.16 -19.59
C THR A 218 7.42 14.63 -19.82
N LYS A 219 6.13 15.00 -19.75
CA LYS A 219 5.75 16.39 -19.97
C LYS A 219 6.29 17.29 -18.86
N ARG A 220 7.03 18.32 -19.29
CA ARG A 220 7.48 19.41 -18.40
C ARG A 220 6.28 20.01 -17.67
N PHE A 221 6.51 20.48 -16.43
CA PHE A 221 5.51 21.22 -15.68
C PHE A 221 5.02 22.44 -16.49
N PRO A 222 3.70 22.53 -16.78
CA PRO A 222 3.19 23.58 -17.67
C PRO A 222 3.06 24.94 -16.99
N GLY A 223 3.55 25.06 -15.75
CA GLY A 223 3.45 26.26 -14.92
C GLY A 223 2.23 26.25 -13.98
N THR A 224 2.40 26.84 -12.80
CA THR A 224 1.38 26.86 -11.73
C THR A 224 0.05 27.41 -12.23
N ARG A 225 0.08 28.52 -12.96
CA ARG A 225 -1.13 29.16 -13.48
C ARG A 225 -1.90 28.28 -14.46
N SER A 226 -1.20 27.57 -15.35
CA SER A 226 -1.81 26.65 -16.31
C SER A 226 -2.49 25.48 -15.62
N VAL A 227 -1.80 24.83 -14.66
CA VAL A 227 -2.35 23.72 -13.88
C VAL A 227 -3.54 24.16 -13.04
N GLU A 228 -3.45 25.33 -12.41
CA GLU A 228 -4.54 25.92 -11.63
C GLU A 228 -5.79 26.17 -12.49
N LEU A 229 -5.65 26.84 -13.63
CA LEU A 229 -6.78 27.11 -14.52
C LEU A 229 -7.43 25.85 -15.07
N GLN A 230 -6.61 24.85 -15.47
CA GLN A 230 -7.11 23.56 -15.90
C GLN A 230 -7.91 22.88 -14.78
N THR A 231 -7.36 22.84 -13.56
CA THR A 231 -8.03 22.23 -12.41
C THR A 231 -9.33 22.96 -12.05
N LYS A 232 -9.32 24.30 -12.06
CA LYS A 232 -10.53 25.11 -11.79
C LYS A 232 -11.66 24.76 -12.74
N ARG A 233 -11.41 24.70 -14.06
CA ARG A 233 -12.43 24.33 -15.06
C ARG A 233 -12.99 22.92 -14.83
N ILE A 234 -12.13 21.95 -14.48
CA ILE A 234 -12.54 20.57 -14.20
C ILE A 234 -13.40 20.54 -12.95
N CYS A 235 -12.97 21.22 -11.87
CA CYS A 235 -13.66 21.19 -10.59
C CYS A 235 -14.99 21.95 -10.62
N GLU A 236 -15.07 23.04 -11.34
CA GLU A 236 -16.34 23.75 -11.56
C GLU A 236 -17.37 22.85 -12.21
N LYS A 237 -17.00 22.15 -13.28
CA LYS A 237 -17.88 21.18 -13.94
C LYS A 237 -18.27 20.03 -13.02
N ALA A 238 -17.33 19.49 -12.25
CA ALA A 238 -17.56 18.37 -11.35
C ALA A 238 -18.44 18.74 -10.14
N ALA A 239 -18.34 19.98 -9.64
CA ALA A 239 -19.10 20.46 -8.51
C ALA A 239 -20.57 20.80 -8.85
N LYS A 240 -20.85 21.16 -10.10
CA LYS A 240 -22.15 21.67 -10.57
C LYS A 240 -23.36 20.81 -10.14
N PRO A 241 -23.32 19.47 -10.17
CA PRO A 241 -24.44 18.63 -9.73
C PRO A 241 -24.73 18.68 -8.21
N TYR A 242 -23.75 19.11 -7.42
CA TYR A 242 -23.76 18.99 -5.97
C TYR A 242 -23.91 20.30 -5.21
N VAL A 243 -23.92 21.44 -5.91
CA VAL A 243 -23.98 22.76 -5.28
C VAL A 243 -24.92 23.68 -6.04
N THR A 244 -25.68 24.50 -5.30
CA THR A 244 -26.49 25.54 -5.91
C THR A 244 -25.60 26.75 -6.18
N LEU A 245 -25.31 27.02 -7.45
CA LEU A 245 -24.46 28.12 -7.90
C LEU A 245 -25.18 29.48 -7.79
N LYS A 246 -25.32 30.02 -6.59
CA LYS A 246 -25.77 31.41 -6.38
C LYS A 246 -24.58 32.26 -5.92
N LYS A 247 -24.05 33.14 -6.77
CA LYS A 247 -23.05 34.20 -6.51
C LYS A 247 -21.62 33.78 -6.06
N PHE A 248 -21.42 32.71 -5.28
CA PHE A 248 -20.10 32.21 -4.89
C PHE A 248 -20.07 30.69 -5.10
N TYR A 249 -19.09 30.21 -5.84
CA TYR A 249 -18.87 28.78 -6.08
C TYR A 249 -18.38 28.10 -4.79
N PRO A 250 -19.21 27.35 -4.06
CA PRO A 250 -18.76 26.63 -2.88
C PRO A 250 -18.04 25.36 -3.28
N TRP A 251 -16.95 25.47 -4.00
CA TRP A 251 -16.06 24.37 -4.30
C TRP A 251 -14.60 24.75 -3.99
N TRP A 252 -13.79 23.74 -3.76
CA TRP A 252 -12.37 23.87 -3.48
C TRP A 252 -11.60 22.86 -4.32
N ALA A 253 -10.41 23.22 -4.75
CA ALA A 253 -9.55 22.39 -5.59
C ALA A 253 -8.15 22.31 -5.03
N ILE A 254 -7.53 21.14 -5.21
CA ILE A 254 -6.11 20.91 -5.00
C ILE A 254 -5.52 20.45 -6.33
N TRP A 255 -4.33 20.94 -6.65
CA TRP A 255 -3.60 20.60 -7.86
C TRP A 255 -2.13 20.40 -7.58
N PRO A 256 -1.40 19.64 -8.46
CA PRO A 256 0.01 19.35 -8.26
C PRO A 256 0.87 20.61 -8.26
N THR A 257 1.87 20.61 -7.40
CA THR A 257 2.95 21.61 -7.42
C THR A 257 4.00 21.23 -8.46
N SER A 258 4.95 22.16 -8.78
CA SER A 258 6.11 21.84 -9.62
C SER A 258 6.93 20.68 -9.05
N THR A 259 7.13 20.66 -7.73
CA THR A 259 7.83 19.57 -7.03
C THR A 259 7.02 18.25 -7.06
N GLY A 260 5.71 18.30 -6.87
CA GLY A 260 4.84 17.13 -7.03
C GLY A 260 4.91 16.61 -8.46
N TRP A 261 4.82 17.50 -9.44
CA TRP A 261 4.90 17.18 -10.86
C TRP A 261 6.21 16.48 -11.24
N SER A 262 7.35 16.97 -10.74
CA SER A 262 8.65 16.33 -10.98
C SER A 262 8.76 14.92 -10.38
N ARG A 263 7.95 14.63 -9.35
CA ARG A 263 7.85 13.31 -8.70
C ARG A 263 6.74 12.44 -9.30
N GLY A 264 6.03 12.93 -10.34
CA GLY A 264 4.98 12.19 -11.02
C GLY A 264 3.56 12.47 -10.57
N ASP A 265 3.34 13.36 -9.59
CA ASP A 265 2.00 13.77 -9.22
C ASP A 265 1.35 14.58 -10.35
N ARG A 266 0.19 14.12 -10.78
CA ARG A 266 -0.64 14.72 -11.84
C ARG A 266 -2.07 14.90 -11.38
N THR A 267 -2.33 14.78 -10.08
CA THR A 267 -3.68 14.60 -9.54
C THR A 267 -4.33 15.92 -9.22
N ALA A 268 -5.44 16.21 -9.86
CA ALA A 268 -6.39 17.25 -9.46
C ALA A 268 -7.47 16.63 -8.57
N GLN A 269 -7.80 17.31 -7.47
CA GLN A 269 -8.85 16.89 -6.54
C GLN A 269 -9.87 18.02 -6.38
N CYS A 270 -11.15 17.69 -6.49
CA CYS A 270 -12.26 18.63 -6.43
C CYS A 270 -13.16 18.29 -5.24
N PHE A 271 -13.49 19.30 -4.45
CA PHE A 271 -14.27 19.17 -3.23
C PHE A 271 -15.45 20.14 -3.23
N VAL A 272 -16.56 19.71 -2.63
CA VAL A 272 -17.71 20.55 -2.30
C VAL A 272 -18.02 20.46 -0.81
N PRO A 273 -18.70 21.48 -0.21
CA PRO A 273 -19.16 21.36 1.16
C PRO A 273 -20.09 20.16 1.32
N TYR A 274 -19.87 19.36 2.34
CA TYR A 274 -20.64 18.12 2.52
C TYR A 274 -22.13 18.39 2.81
N ASN A 275 -22.47 19.49 3.48
CA ASN A 275 -23.85 19.91 3.68
C ASN A 275 -24.58 20.21 2.36
N GLU A 276 -23.91 20.87 1.40
CA GLU A 276 -24.50 21.12 0.07
C GLU A 276 -24.65 19.83 -0.72
N PHE A 277 -23.64 18.97 -0.67
CA PHE A 277 -23.69 17.64 -1.28
C PHE A 277 -24.91 16.84 -0.79
N VAL A 278 -25.11 16.71 0.53
CA VAL A 278 -26.24 15.96 1.11
C VAL A 278 -27.57 16.57 0.67
N LYS A 279 -27.69 17.91 0.77
CA LYS A 279 -28.91 18.62 0.38
C LYS A 279 -29.32 18.36 -1.07
N ASN A 280 -28.35 18.36 -1.99
CA ASN A 280 -28.64 18.21 -3.42
C ASN A 280 -28.68 16.74 -3.91
N THR A 281 -28.24 15.75 -3.10
CA THR A 281 -28.29 14.33 -3.49
C THR A 281 -29.45 13.57 -2.83
N VAL A 282 -29.98 14.02 -1.72
CA VAL A 282 -31.15 13.40 -1.04
C VAL A 282 -32.48 13.91 -1.61
N SER A 283 -32.46 15.02 -2.35
CA SER A 283 -33.64 15.63 -2.98
C SER A 283 -33.91 15.14 -4.41
N GLN A 284 -33.14 14.17 -4.90
CA GLN A 284 -33.33 13.46 -6.18
C GLN A 284 -33.75 12.00 -5.95
#